data_da8a7a4739bae25eac2e6d40b33e09a7
#
_entry.id   da8a7a4739bae25eac2e6d40b33e09a7
#
_cell.length_a   1.000
_cell.length_b   1.000
_cell.length_c   1.000
_cell.angle_alpha   90.00
_cell.angle_beta   90.00
_cell.angle_gamma   90.00
#
_symmetry.space_group_name_H-M   'P 1'
#
loop_
_entity.id
_entity.type
_entity.pdbx_description
1 polymer ?
#
loop_
_entity_poly.entity_id
_entity_poly.type
_entity_poly.pdbx_seq_one_letter_code
_entity_poly.pdbx_strand_id
1 'polypeptide(L)'
;MSNESIQAPLIATAPVIELANVSKFYRTYSTPQQRLFELLTGSRKYARETRALDDVSLTLEKGGRLGIVGENGSGKSTLLKVLAGVLTPTSGTARVQGRVSALLELGAGFNPDLTGRDNVIQFCMLHGLRQDEAAEAAEPIVRFSELQDAIDHPVKTYSSGMAVRLGFACAVYVKPDILIVDEALSVGDAYFQNKCMHKIRAMLDEGVTFLYVTHAADAVRALCNQAVWMDHGKVRMFGTSTAVGAAYQSDVFSRSVRAGFESQKPTQEDTAVTLELGEDSSVVEGGVSLFDEARHQAFAERVAPLRTGSGDVLVEDILLVDADGRDTDSQPFGQDARVRVFFNVVRPVEGDVALTLGVMDASGRQILHFSTLVNGIRIDECEAGHHYAVDFRFACPLTPGEYNLVAGVSLMSKSLLRNSQMLAESVIDYCVGGARFNVDEPCDVAQRDLWGICFVPSQVHLSKFD
;
A
#
# COMPACT_ATOMS: atom_id res chain seq x y z
N MET A 1 28.81 -43.07 -10.67
CA MET A 1 27.72 -43.28 -9.69
C MET A 1 27.08 -41.92 -9.48
N SER A 2 26.03 -41.69 -10.23
CA SER A 2 25.33 -40.40 -10.31
C SER A 2 24.34 -40.30 -9.16
N ASN A 3 24.47 -39.27 -8.34
CA ASN A 3 23.58 -38.99 -7.22
C ASN A 3 22.39 -38.19 -7.76
N GLU A 4 21.33 -38.86 -8.16
CA GLU A 4 20.04 -38.25 -8.45
C GLU A 4 19.38 -37.83 -7.14
N SER A 5 19.37 -36.54 -6.90
CA SER A 5 18.56 -35.92 -5.83
C SER A 5 17.09 -36.07 -6.17
N ILE A 6 16.40 -36.98 -5.53
CA ILE A 6 14.96 -37.14 -5.62
C ILE A 6 14.33 -35.87 -4.95
N GLN A 7 13.90 -34.95 -5.76
CA GLN A 7 12.98 -33.90 -5.31
C GLN A 7 11.65 -34.58 -4.93
N ALA A 8 11.30 -34.51 -3.64
CA ALA A 8 10.00 -34.96 -3.17
C ALA A 8 8.91 -34.11 -3.90
N PRO A 9 7.80 -34.72 -4.35
CA PRO A 9 6.72 -33.96 -4.99
C PRO A 9 6.13 -32.98 -3.96
N LEU A 10 6.06 -31.71 -4.34
CA LEU A 10 5.26 -30.69 -3.66
C LEU A 10 3.83 -31.23 -3.58
N ILE A 11 3.41 -31.67 -2.40
CA ILE A 11 2.00 -32.00 -2.14
C ILE A 11 1.25 -30.70 -2.29
N ALA A 12 0.54 -30.52 -3.40
CA ALA A 12 -0.37 -29.41 -3.60
C ALA A 12 -1.42 -29.46 -2.48
N THR A 13 -1.31 -28.56 -1.52
CA THR A 13 -2.29 -28.43 -0.45
C THR A 13 -3.59 -27.92 -1.08
N ALA A 14 -4.70 -28.58 -0.78
CA ALA A 14 -6.01 -28.16 -1.30
C ALA A 14 -6.29 -26.72 -0.86
N PRO A 15 -6.81 -25.88 -1.77
CA PRO A 15 -7.09 -24.49 -1.45
C PRO A 15 -8.14 -24.40 -0.33
N VAL A 16 -7.90 -23.50 0.66
CA VAL A 16 -8.88 -23.24 1.72
C VAL A 16 -9.93 -22.21 1.30
N ILE A 17 -9.62 -21.42 0.28
CA ILE A 17 -10.56 -20.49 -0.37
C ILE A 17 -10.52 -20.75 -1.87
N GLU A 18 -11.71 -20.99 -2.45
CA GLU A 18 -11.90 -21.18 -3.88
C GLU A 18 -13.15 -20.42 -4.34
N LEU A 19 -12.93 -19.41 -5.18
CA LEU A 19 -13.98 -18.69 -5.88
C LEU A 19 -13.90 -19.03 -7.37
N ALA A 20 -15.01 -19.47 -7.96
CA ALA A 20 -15.11 -19.75 -9.38
C ALA A 20 -16.28 -18.96 -10.00
N ASN A 21 -15.94 -17.99 -10.87
CA ASN A 21 -16.86 -17.13 -11.61
C ASN A 21 -17.93 -16.47 -10.73
N VAL A 22 -17.51 -16.00 -9.54
CA VAL A 22 -18.42 -15.41 -8.56
C VAL A 22 -18.89 -14.05 -9.01
N SER A 23 -20.22 -13.89 -9.10
CA SER A 23 -20.85 -12.61 -9.38
C SER A 23 -21.90 -12.29 -8.33
N LYS A 24 -22.02 -11.00 -8.00
CA LYS A 24 -23.05 -10.48 -7.09
C LYS A 24 -23.69 -9.23 -7.63
N PHE A 25 -25.00 -9.30 -7.82
CA PHE A 25 -25.80 -8.19 -8.30
C PHE A 25 -26.79 -7.74 -7.22
N TYR A 26 -26.90 -6.42 -7.07
CA TYR A 26 -27.93 -5.80 -6.24
C TYR A 26 -28.97 -5.14 -7.13
N ARG A 27 -30.23 -5.38 -6.81
CA ARG A 27 -31.37 -4.75 -7.51
C ARG A 27 -31.95 -3.66 -6.64
N THR A 28 -31.93 -2.45 -7.15
CA THR A 28 -32.54 -1.29 -6.52
C THR A 28 -33.74 -0.84 -7.34
N TYR A 29 -34.79 -0.43 -6.66
CA TYR A 29 -36.02 0.07 -7.25
C TYR A 29 -36.25 1.50 -6.80
N SER A 30 -36.70 2.36 -7.72
CA SER A 30 -36.98 3.78 -7.38
C SER A 30 -38.20 3.91 -6.46
N THR A 31 -39.14 2.96 -6.53
CA THR A 31 -40.33 2.93 -5.65
C THR A 31 -40.66 1.49 -5.24
N PRO A 32 -41.25 1.28 -4.04
CA PRO A 32 -41.70 -0.04 -3.59
C PRO A 32 -42.73 -0.68 -4.54
N GLN A 33 -43.54 0.15 -5.20
CA GLN A 33 -44.57 -0.32 -6.16
C GLN A 33 -43.96 -0.99 -7.41
N GLN A 34 -42.84 -0.49 -7.89
CA GLN A 34 -42.10 -1.10 -9.01
C GLN A 34 -41.59 -2.49 -8.64
N ARG A 35 -41.09 -2.68 -7.41
CA ARG A 35 -40.68 -3.98 -6.90
C ARG A 35 -41.86 -4.96 -6.83
N LEU A 36 -43.01 -4.50 -6.33
CA LEU A 36 -44.21 -5.32 -6.26
C LEU A 36 -44.73 -5.70 -7.67
N PHE A 37 -44.71 -4.76 -8.62
CA PHE A 37 -45.11 -4.98 -9.99
C PHE A 37 -44.23 -6.02 -10.70
N GLU A 38 -42.91 -5.94 -10.51
CA GLU A 38 -41.98 -6.94 -11.06
C GLU A 38 -42.17 -8.33 -10.43
N LEU A 39 -42.47 -8.40 -9.12
CA LEU A 39 -42.78 -9.66 -8.44
C LEU A 39 -44.06 -10.33 -8.99
N LEU A 40 -45.05 -9.53 -9.34
CA LEU A 40 -46.34 -10.05 -9.85
C LEU A 40 -46.29 -10.37 -11.35
N THR A 41 -45.53 -9.61 -12.12
CA THR A 41 -45.54 -9.75 -13.60
C THR A 41 -44.34 -10.52 -14.15
N GLY A 42 -43.34 -10.83 -13.34
CA GLY A 42 -42.07 -11.42 -13.78
C GLY A 42 -41.23 -10.50 -14.71
N SER A 43 -41.68 -9.27 -14.92
CA SER A 43 -41.02 -8.29 -15.78
C SER A 43 -39.77 -7.73 -15.13
N ARG A 44 -38.65 -7.57 -15.84
CA ARG A 44 -37.40 -7.04 -15.30
C ARG A 44 -37.13 -5.61 -15.82
N LYS A 45 -38.13 -4.75 -15.93
CA LYS A 45 -38.03 -3.44 -16.58
C LYS A 45 -37.63 -2.28 -15.62
N TYR A 46 -37.90 -2.43 -14.33
CA TYR A 46 -37.77 -1.29 -13.36
C TYR A 46 -36.58 -1.41 -12.42
N ALA A 47 -36.01 -2.60 -12.29
CA ALA A 47 -34.83 -2.80 -11.44
C ALA A 47 -33.60 -2.18 -12.08
N ARG A 48 -32.95 -1.29 -11.36
CA ARG A 48 -31.56 -0.90 -11.64
C ARG A 48 -30.63 -1.94 -11.02
N GLU A 49 -29.90 -2.66 -11.87
CA GLU A 49 -28.95 -3.67 -11.43
C GLU A 49 -27.57 -3.04 -11.26
N THR A 50 -27.00 -3.15 -10.06
CA THR A 50 -25.64 -2.76 -9.76
C THR A 50 -24.80 -4.02 -9.55
N ARG A 51 -23.77 -4.19 -10.36
CA ARG A 51 -22.83 -5.31 -10.27
C ARG A 51 -21.76 -4.98 -9.23
N ALA A 52 -21.85 -5.61 -8.07
CA ALA A 52 -20.87 -5.43 -7.01
C ALA A 52 -19.68 -6.39 -7.17
N LEU A 53 -19.92 -7.60 -7.72
CA LEU A 53 -18.90 -8.54 -8.19
C LEU A 53 -19.32 -9.04 -9.57
N ASP A 54 -18.36 -9.16 -10.48
CA ASP A 54 -18.57 -9.58 -11.87
C ASP A 54 -17.45 -10.53 -12.28
N ASP A 55 -17.76 -11.84 -12.28
CA ASP A 55 -16.89 -12.93 -12.72
C ASP A 55 -15.55 -13.03 -11.94
N VAL A 56 -15.61 -12.97 -10.62
CA VAL A 56 -14.44 -13.06 -9.76
C VAL A 56 -14.03 -14.52 -9.53
N SER A 57 -12.81 -14.87 -9.93
CA SER A 57 -12.20 -16.17 -9.67
C SER A 57 -10.90 -15.97 -8.89
N LEU A 58 -10.71 -16.74 -7.81
CA LEU A 58 -9.62 -16.59 -6.88
C LEU A 58 -9.40 -17.89 -6.10
N THR A 59 -8.15 -18.28 -5.88
CA THR A 59 -7.78 -19.40 -5.00
C THR A 59 -6.76 -18.96 -3.98
N LEU A 60 -6.87 -19.46 -2.73
CA LEU A 60 -5.90 -19.24 -1.69
C LEU A 60 -5.66 -20.54 -0.92
N GLU A 61 -4.38 -20.90 -0.80
CA GLU A 61 -3.95 -22.08 -0.07
C GLU A 61 -3.91 -21.81 1.45
N LYS A 62 -3.86 -22.88 2.25
CA LYS A 62 -3.71 -22.78 3.70
C LYS A 62 -2.42 -22.04 4.05
N GLY A 63 -2.50 -21.09 5.00
CA GLY A 63 -1.37 -20.24 5.39
C GLY A 63 -1.04 -19.15 4.37
N GLY A 64 -1.77 -19.04 3.25
CA GLY A 64 -1.61 -17.97 2.28
C GLY A 64 -1.99 -16.61 2.87
N ARG A 65 -1.31 -15.55 2.42
CA ARG A 65 -1.51 -14.16 2.87
C ARG A 65 -1.86 -13.31 1.65
N LEU A 66 -3.14 -12.96 1.52
CA LEU A 66 -3.68 -12.25 0.36
C LEU A 66 -4.13 -10.84 0.74
N GLY A 67 -3.56 -9.84 0.07
CA GLY A 67 -4.02 -8.46 0.10
C GLY A 67 -5.11 -8.20 -0.94
N ILE A 68 -6.12 -7.42 -0.60
CA ILE A 68 -7.17 -6.98 -1.53
C ILE A 68 -7.14 -5.46 -1.58
N VAL A 69 -6.70 -4.90 -2.70
CA VAL A 69 -6.62 -3.45 -2.92
C VAL A 69 -7.65 -2.99 -3.94
N GLY A 70 -8.00 -1.71 -3.89
CA GLY A 70 -8.93 -1.07 -4.83
C GLY A 70 -9.64 0.10 -4.20
N GLU A 71 -10.25 0.96 -5.02
CA GLU A 71 -10.99 2.15 -4.58
C GLU A 71 -12.30 1.81 -3.85
N ASN A 72 -12.91 2.82 -3.23
CA ASN A 72 -14.24 2.69 -2.65
C ASN A 72 -15.25 2.35 -3.76
N GLY A 73 -16.12 1.35 -3.50
CA GLY A 73 -17.05 0.85 -4.51
C GLY A 73 -16.49 -0.17 -5.49
N SER A 74 -15.21 -0.58 -5.40
CA SER A 74 -14.62 -1.61 -6.29
C SER A 74 -15.12 -3.03 -6.02
N GLY A 75 -15.91 -3.26 -4.96
CA GLY A 75 -16.49 -4.58 -4.62
C GLY A 75 -15.81 -5.30 -3.46
N LYS A 76 -14.74 -4.74 -2.85
CA LYS A 76 -13.97 -5.37 -1.75
C LYS A 76 -14.85 -5.86 -0.60
N SER A 77 -15.67 -4.98 -0.03
CA SER A 77 -16.54 -5.35 1.10
C SER A 77 -17.59 -6.40 0.72
N THR A 78 -18.07 -6.42 -0.54
CA THR A 78 -18.95 -7.45 -1.03
C THR A 78 -18.22 -8.80 -1.15
N LEU A 79 -17.00 -8.79 -1.66
CA LEU A 79 -16.14 -9.98 -1.72
C LEU A 79 -15.87 -10.55 -0.32
N LEU A 80 -15.53 -9.69 0.64
CA LEU A 80 -15.33 -10.12 2.03
C LEU A 80 -16.57 -10.75 2.65
N LYS A 81 -17.76 -10.17 2.43
CA LYS A 81 -19.02 -10.73 2.91
C LYS A 81 -19.33 -12.09 2.29
N VAL A 82 -18.94 -12.31 1.05
CA VAL A 82 -19.04 -13.63 0.38
C VAL A 82 -18.07 -14.62 1.04
N LEU A 83 -16.82 -14.22 1.26
CA LEU A 83 -15.80 -15.06 1.89
C LEU A 83 -16.10 -15.38 3.35
N ALA A 84 -16.69 -14.43 4.08
CA ALA A 84 -17.16 -14.64 5.46
C ALA A 84 -18.46 -15.48 5.54
N GLY A 85 -19.04 -15.88 4.42
CA GLY A 85 -20.29 -16.64 4.39
C GLY A 85 -21.56 -15.84 4.74
N VAL A 86 -21.44 -14.52 4.94
CA VAL A 86 -22.55 -13.62 5.26
C VAL A 86 -23.43 -13.34 4.04
N LEU A 87 -22.83 -13.41 2.84
CA LEU A 87 -23.49 -13.08 1.59
C LEU A 87 -23.37 -14.21 0.58
N THR A 88 -24.50 -14.68 0.05
CA THR A 88 -24.51 -15.67 -1.02
C THR A 88 -24.26 -15.01 -2.38
N PRO A 89 -23.40 -15.55 -3.25
CA PRO A 89 -23.24 -15.09 -4.62
C PRO A 89 -24.56 -15.17 -5.41
N THR A 90 -24.71 -14.34 -6.45
CA THR A 90 -25.84 -14.44 -7.41
C THR A 90 -25.59 -15.55 -8.42
N SER A 91 -24.32 -15.73 -8.82
CA SER A 91 -23.86 -16.83 -9.70
C SER A 91 -22.42 -17.19 -9.35
N GLY A 92 -21.96 -18.34 -9.84
CA GLY A 92 -20.67 -18.92 -9.51
C GLY A 92 -20.69 -19.69 -8.21
N THR A 93 -19.51 -20.14 -7.77
CA THR A 93 -19.35 -20.92 -6.54
C THR A 93 -18.27 -20.29 -5.65
N ALA A 94 -18.56 -20.25 -4.35
CA ALA A 94 -17.61 -19.83 -3.33
C ALA A 94 -17.48 -20.96 -2.31
N ARG A 95 -16.26 -21.47 -2.13
CA ARG A 95 -15.95 -22.49 -1.13
C ARG A 95 -14.92 -21.92 -0.17
N VAL A 96 -15.23 -21.95 1.12
CA VAL A 96 -14.33 -21.54 2.19
C VAL A 96 -14.31 -22.68 3.21
N GLN A 97 -13.13 -23.18 3.52
CA GLN A 97 -12.92 -24.31 4.43
C GLN A 97 -12.19 -23.85 5.69
N GLY A 98 -12.74 -24.15 6.86
CA GLY A 98 -12.21 -23.78 8.15
C GLY A 98 -13.01 -22.69 8.86
N ARG A 99 -12.58 -22.35 10.07
CA ARG A 99 -13.20 -21.30 10.89
C ARG A 99 -12.75 -19.94 10.39
N VAL A 100 -13.69 -19.11 9.97
CA VAL A 100 -13.43 -17.74 9.55
C VAL A 100 -13.69 -16.79 10.71
N SER A 101 -12.73 -15.95 11.03
CA SER A 101 -12.92 -14.77 11.86
C SER A 101 -12.75 -13.53 11.02
N ALA A 102 -13.77 -12.70 10.94
CA ALA A 102 -13.79 -11.50 10.12
C ALA A 102 -13.91 -10.25 11.01
N LEU A 103 -12.92 -9.35 10.88
CA LEU A 103 -12.90 -8.05 11.56
C LEU A 103 -13.69 -6.98 10.76
N LEU A 104 -14.73 -7.39 10.03
CA LEU A 104 -15.52 -6.52 9.14
C LEU A 104 -16.41 -5.52 9.90
N GLU A 105 -16.90 -5.95 11.05
CA GLU A 105 -17.82 -5.18 11.89
C GLU A 105 -17.46 -5.47 13.35
N LEU A 106 -16.36 -4.87 13.83
CA LEU A 106 -15.89 -5.05 15.22
C LEU A 106 -16.97 -4.69 16.22
N GLY A 107 -17.42 -5.68 17.01
CA GLY A 107 -18.53 -5.54 17.94
C GLY A 107 -19.91 -5.81 17.36
N ALA A 108 -20.04 -6.07 16.05
CA ALA A 108 -21.28 -6.59 15.50
C ALA A 108 -21.58 -7.98 16.08
N GLY A 109 -22.77 -8.14 16.61
CA GLY A 109 -23.18 -9.36 17.30
C GLY A 109 -23.05 -9.31 18.82
N PHE A 110 -22.49 -8.25 19.39
CA PHE A 110 -22.59 -8.04 20.84
C PHE A 110 -24.01 -7.64 21.23
N ASN A 111 -24.49 -8.26 22.27
CA ASN A 111 -25.75 -7.86 22.90
C ASN A 111 -25.48 -6.64 23.80
N PRO A 112 -26.05 -5.46 23.50
CA PRO A 112 -25.78 -4.25 24.24
C PRO A 112 -26.22 -4.31 25.72
N ASP A 113 -27.17 -5.18 26.05
CA ASP A 113 -27.71 -5.31 27.40
C ASP A 113 -26.93 -6.29 28.28
N LEU A 114 -26.06 -7.11 27.69
CA LEU A 114 -25.16 -8.01 28.42
C LEU A 114 -23.85 -7.33 28.76
N THR A 115 -23.16 -7.87 29.78
CA THR A 115 -21.82 -7.41 30.14
C THR A 115 -20.81 -7.70 29.05
N GLY A 116 -19.65 -7.04 29.06
CA GLY A 116 -18.56 -7.37 28.14
C GLY A 116 -18.11 -8.83 28.30
N ARG A 117 -18.03 -9.33 29.52
CA ARG A 117 -17.68 -10.72 29.84
C ARG A 117 -18.67 -11.72 29.24
N ASP A 118 -19.96 -11.49 29.40
CA ASP A 118 -20.99 -12.35 28.83
C ASP A 118 -20.92 -12.35 27.29
N ASN A 119 -20.69 -11.18 26.70
CA ASN A 119 -20.49 -11.05 25.25
C ASN A 119 -19.26 -11.81 24.75
N VAL A 120 -18.15 -11.79 25.50
CA VAL A 120 -16.95 -12.59 25.15
C VAL A 120 -17.28 -14.06 25.15
N ILE A 121 -17.93 -14.58 26.19
CA ILE A 121 -18.30 -16.00 26.29
C ILE A 121 -19.25 -16.36 25.14
N GLN A 122 -20.28 -15.55 24.91
CA GLN A 122 -21.24 -15.77 23.82
C GLN A 122 -20.54 -15.76 22.46
N PHE A 123 -19.62 -14.83 22.22
CA PHE A 123 -18.84 -14.76 20.99
C PHE A 123 -18.02 -16.03 20.75
N CYS A 124 -17.31 -16.50 21.78
CA CYS A 124 -16.53 -17.75 21.71
C CYS A 124 -17.42 -18.96 21.39
N MET A 125 -18.60 -19.06 22.02
CA MET A 125 -19.55 -20.13 21.75
C MET A 125 -20.11 -20.08 20.33
N LEU A 126 -20.42 -18.91 19.81
CA LEU A 126 -20.87 -18.71 18.42
C LEU A 126 -19.79 -19.13 17.39
N HIS A 127 -18.50 -19.07 17.79
CA HIS A 127 -17.37 -19.51 16.98
C HIS A 127 -16.98 -20.98 17.24
N GLY A 128 -17.86 -21.74 17.93
CA GLY A 128 -17.75 -23.20 18.07
C GLY A 128 -16.99 -23.69 19.27
N LEU A 129 -16.65 -22.82 20.26
CA LEU A 129 -16.10 -23.25 21.53
C LEU A 129 -17.24 -23.78 22.42
N ARG A 130 -16.94 -24.78 23.22
CA ARG A 130 -17.85 -25.21 24.28
C ARG A 130 -17.89 -24.19 25.40
N GLN A 131 -18.88 -24.25 26.26
CA GLN A 131 -19.08 -23.27 27.35
C GLN A 131 -17.88 -23.20 28.33
N ASP A 132 -17.31 -24.36 28.67
CA ASP A 132 -16.11 -24.48 29.51
C ASP A 132 -14.88 -23.82 28.83
N GLU A 133 -14.65 -24.13 27.54
CA GLU A 133 -13.58 -23.55 26.74
C GLU A 133 -13.75 -22.03 26.54
N ALA A 134 -15.00 -21.58 26.36
CA ALA A 134 -15.33 -20.16 26.21
C ALA A 134 -15.06 -19.37 27.51
N ALA A 135 -15.38 -19.96 28.67
CA ALA A 135 -15.08 -19.37 29.97
C ALA A 135 -13.56 -19.27 30.23
N GLU A 136 -12.79 -20.29 29.86
CA GLU A 136 -11.33 -20.27 29.97
C GLU A 136 -10.69 -19.24 29.01
N ALA A 137 -11.24 -19.10 27.80
CA ALA A 137 -10.77 -18.11 26.82
C ALA A 137 -11.10 -16.66 27.21
N ALA A 138 -12.07 -16.44 28.08
CA ALA A 138 -12.53 -15.09 28.44
C ALA A 138 -11.44 -14.26 29.12
N GLU A 139 -10.70 -14.81 30.09
CA GLU A 139 -9.67 -14.05 30.82
C GLU A 139 -8.51 -13.55 29.94
N PRO A 140 -7.91 -14.35 29.02
CA PRO A 140 -6.93 -13.86 28.05
C PRO A 140 -7.50 -12.75 27.14
N ILE A 141 -8.76 -12.86 26.69
CA ILE A 141 -9.44 -11.89 25.85
C ILE A 141 -9.61 -10.56 26.59
N VAL A 142 -10.12 -10.62 27.85
CA VAL A 142 -10.28 -9.45 28.70
C VAL A 142 -8.97 -8.73 28.95
N ARG A 143 -7.91 -9.47 29.28
CA ARG A 143 -6.57 -8.89 29.45
C ARG A 143 -6.03 -8.24 28.19
N PHE A 144 -6.28 -8.83 27.03
CA PHE A 144 -5.83 -8.27 25.76
C PHE A 144 -6.57 -6.99 25.42
N SER A 145 -7.90 -6.93 25.68
CA SER A 145 -8.73 -5.76 25.39
C SER A 145 -8.44 -4.56 26.30
N GLU A 146 -7.80 -4.76 27.46
CA GLU A 146 -7.52 -3.75 28.50
C GLU A 146 -8.79 -3.08 29.06
N LEU A 147 -9.86 -3.87 29.18
CA LEU A 147 -11.14 -3.42 29.67
C LEU A 147 -11.49 -4.00 31.04
N GLN A 148 -10.48 -4.34 31.87
CA GLN A 148 -10.69 -5.02 33.15
C GLN A 148 -11.72 -4.29 34.08
N ASP A 149 -11.63 -2.96 34.12
CA ASP A 149 -12.51 -2.15 34.99
C ASP A 149 -13.93 -2.02 34.45
N ALA A 150 -14.13 -2.23 33.15
CA ALA A 150 -15.42 -2.06 32.48
C ALA A 150 -16.07 -3.38 32.07
N ILE A 151 -15.36 -4.50 32.15
CA ILE A 151 -15.76 -5.78 31.52
C ILE A 151 -17.07 -6.31 32.07
N ASP A 152 -17.37 -6.05 33.32
CA ASP A 152 -18.58 -6.50 34.02
C ASP A 152 -19.75 -5.47 33.93
N HIS A 153 -19.57 -4.40 33.13
CA HIS A 153 -20.64 -3.46 32.78
C HIS A 153 -21.28 -3.82 31.42
N PRO A 154 -22.57 -3.44 31.22
CA PRO A 154 -23.24 -3.65 29.93
C PRO A 154 -22.56 -2.94 28.77
N VAL A 155 -22.43 -3.62 27.60
CA VAL A 155 -21.71 -3.09 26.42
C VAL A 155 -22.32 -1.78 25.90
N LYS A 156 -23.64 -1.52 26.13
CA LYS A 156 -24.28 -0.23 25.79
C LYS A 156 -23.63 0.98 26.49
N THR A 157 -22.90 0.75 27.59
CA THR A 157 -22.18 1.82 28.29
C THR A 157 -20.78 2.06 27.78
N TYR A 158 -20.30 1.24 26.83
CA TYR A 158 -18.97 1.34 26.29
C TYR A 158 -18.86 2.48 25.26
N SER A 159 -17.69 3.11 25.22
CA SER A 159 -17.35 3.94 24.07
C SER A 159 -17.18 3.07 22.81
N SER A 160 -17.26 3.69 21.63
CA SER A 160 -17.01 2.97 20.38
C SER A 160 -15.63 2.29 20.35
N GLY A 161 -14.59 2.96 20.91
CA GLY A 161 -13.25 2.41 21.03
C GLY A 161 -13.19 1.18 21.95
N MET A 162 -13.91 1.18 23.08
CA MET A 162 -13.98 0.03 23.99
C MET A 162 -14.64 -1.18 23.31
N ALA A 163 -15.76 -0.97 22.63
CA ALA A 163 -16.46 -2.04 21.92
C ALA A 163 -15.58 -2.66 20.84
N VAL A 164 -14.84 -1.83 20.10
CA VAL A 164 -13.92 -2.29 19.05
C VAL A 164 -12.72 -3.04 19.64
N ARG A 165 -12.12 -2.56 20.73
CA ARG A 165 -11.03 -3.27 21.42
C ARG A 165 -11.47 -4.66 21.86
N LEU A 166 -12.68 -4.78 22.44
CA LEU A 166 -13.24 -6.07 22.86
C LEU A 166 -13.50 -6.98 21.65
N GLY A 167 -14.12 -6.45 20.58
CA GLY A 167 -14.40 -7.21 19.37
C GLY A 167 -13.14 -7.75 18.70
N PHE A 168 -12.09 -6.92 18.61
CA PHE A 168 -10.79 -7.36 18.11
C PHE A 168 -10.19 -8.47 18.99
N ALA A 169 -10.17 -8.28 20.30
CA ALA A 169 -9.66 -9.28 21.24
C ALA A 169 -10.37 -10.63 21.07
N CYS A 170 -11.70 -10.63 20.98
CA CYS A 170 -12.49 -11.84 20.71
C CYS A 170 -12.05 -12.51 19.40
N ALA A 171 -11.99 -11.75 18.31
CA ALA A 171 -11.72 -12.27 16.97
C ALA A 171 -10.34 -12.95 16.84
N VAL A 172 -9.30 -12.43 17.51
CA VAL A 172 -7.94 -12.98 17.43
C VAL A 172 -7.68 -14.15 18.41
N TYR A 173 -8.53 -14.28 19.45
CA TYR A 173 -8.35 -15.34 20.46
C TYR A 173 -9.16 -16.62 20.19
N VAL A 174 -10.16 -16.61 19.31
CA VAL A 174 -10.92 -17.83 18.91
C VAL A 174 -10.13 -18.78 18.01
N LYS A 175 -8.86 -18.50 17.74
CA LYS A 175 -7.95 -19.31 16.88
C LYS A 175 -8.59 -19.68 15.56
N PRO A 176 -8.84 -18.73 14.67
CA PRO A 176 -9.43 -18.98 13.37
C PRO A 176 -8.43 -19.70 12.45
N ASP A 177 -8.95 -20.47 11.49
CA ASP A 177 -8.18 -21.01 10.37
C ASP A 177 -7.92 -19.92 9.31
N ILE A 178 -8.87 -18.98 9.18
CA ILE A 178 -8.84 -17.86 8.24
C ILE A 178 -9.18 -16.58 9.00
N LEU A 179 -8.27 -15.61 8.97
CA LEU A 179 -8.47 -14.28 9.52
C LEU A 179 -8.70 -13.27 8.39
N ILE A 180 -9.84 -12.60 8.40
CA ILE A 180 -10.18 -11.53 7.46
C ILE A 180 -10.12 -10.20 8.19
N VAL A 181 -9.31 -9.28 7.69
CA VAL A 181 -9.10 -7.96 8.26
C VAL A 181 -9.45 -6.91 7.22
N ASP A 182 -10.33 -5.99 7.58
CA ASP A 182 -10.66 -4.79 6.81
C ASP A 182 -9.89 -3.58 7.39
N GLU A 183 -9.94 -2.44 6.75
CA GLU A 183 -9.31 -1.16 7.14
C GLU A 183 -9.43 -0.81 8.64
N ALA A 184 -10.27 -1.53 9.38
CA ALA A 184 -10.55 -1.39 10.80
C ALA A 184 -9.34 -1.58 11.76
N LEU A 185 -8.14 -1.90 11.27
CA LEU A 185 -6.91 -1.95 12.10
C LEU A 185 -6.48 -0.57 12.63
N SER A 186 -7.01 0.52 12.09
CA SER A 186 -6.72 1.89 12.52
C SER A 186 -7.52 2.33 13.77
N VAL A 187 -8.07 1.39 14.53
CA VAL A 187 -8.93 1.68 15.69
C VAL A 187 -8.20 1.55 17.01
N GLY A 188 -8.46 2.48 17.91
CA GLY A 188 -7.79 2.60 19.19
C GLY A 188 -6.61 3.56 19.15
N ASP A 189 -5.87 3.64 20.25
CA ASP A 189 -4.62 4.40 20.29
C ASP A 189 -3.46 3.64 19.65
N ALA A 190 -2.35 4.33 19.43
CA ALA A 190 -1.17 3.76 18.79
C ALA A 190 -0.60 2.53 19.54
N TYR A 191 -0.72 2.52 20.87
CA TYR A 191 -0.25 1.38 21.66
C TYR A 191 -1.09 0.13 21.39
N PHE A 192 -2.42 0.25 21.40
CA PHE A 192 -3.32 -0.87 21.12
C PHE A 192 -3.18 -1.36 19.68
N GLN A 193 -3.00 -0.44 18.71
CA GLN A 193 -2.74 -0.80 17.32
C GLN A 193 -1.46 -1.64 17.17
N ASN A 194 -0.36 -1.24 17.82
CA ASN A 194 0.88 -2.03 17.83
C ASN A 194 0.67 -3.42 18.42
N LYS A 195 -0.06 -3.51 19.53
CA LYS A 195 -0.40 -4.78 20.19
C LYS A 195 -1.22 -5.69 19.27
N CYS A 196 -2.19 -5.13 18.55
CA CYS A 196 -2.96 -5.84 17.52
C CYS A 196 -2.06 -6.36 16.40
N MET A 197 -1.16 -5.53 15.87
CA MET A 197 -0.22 -5.93 14.82
C MET A 197 0.72 -7.05 15.26
N HIS A 198 1.26 -6.99 16.48
CA HIS A 198 2.06 -8.08 17.04
C HIS A 198 1.28 -9.40 17.13
N LYS A 199 0.02 -9.33 17.56
CA LYS A 199 -0.83 -10.53 17.65
C LYS A 199 -1.12 -11.11 16.28
N ILE A 200 -1.45 -10.27 15.29
CA ILE A 200 -1.66 -10.70 13.89
C ILE A 200 -0.38 -11.39 13.36
N ARG A 201 0.80 -10.77 13.50
CA ARG A 201 2.06 -11.36 13.03
C ARG A 201 2.30 -12.74 13.66
N ALA A 202 2.10 -12.88 14.96
CA ALA A 202 2.23 -14.17 15.63
C ALA A 202 1.28 -15.23 15.02
N MET A 203 0.02 -14.87 14.73
CA MET A 203 -0.93 -15.79 14.07
C MET A 203 -0.50 -16.15 12.64
N LEU A 204 0.08 -15.19 11.90
CA LEU A 204 0.63 -15.46 10.57
C LEU A 204 1.80 -16.43 10.60
N ASP A 205 2.65 -16.34 11.63
CA ASP A 205 3.79 -17.25 11.83
C ASP A 205 3.33 -18.64 12.30
N GLU A 206 2.17 -18.73 12.95
CA GLU A 206 1.47 -20.00 13.28
C GLU A 206 0.78 -20.62 12.05
N GLY A 207 0.79 -19.95 10.88
CA GLY A 207 0.23 -20.47 9.61
C GLY A 207 -1.26 -20.22 9.43
N VAL A 208 -1.85 -19.26 10.11
CA VAL A 208 -3.22 -18.79 9.87
C VAL A 208 -3.30 -18.17 8.48
N THR A 209 -4.32 -18.55 7.71
CA THR A 209 -4.61 -17.95 6.40
C THR A 209 -5.12 -16.54 6.59
N PHE A 210 -4.62 -15.59 5.80
CA PHE A 210 -4.85 -14.18 6.04
C PHE A 210 -5.38 -13.44 4.80
N LEU A 211 -6.47 -12.71 4.99
CA LEU A 211 -6.98 -11.77 3.98
C LEU A 211 -6.96 -10.37 4.57
N TYR A 212 -6.32 -9.46 3.87
CA TYR A 212 -6.22 -8.08 4.29
C TYR A 212 -6.76 -7.13 3.23
N VAL A 213 -7.80 -6.40 3.58
CA VAL A 213 -8.43 -5.42 2.69
C VAL A 213 -8.09 -4.01 3.12
N THR A 214 -7.53 -3.26 2.20
CA THR A 214 -7.14 -1.87 2.45
C THR A 214 -6.99 -1.11 1.14
N HIS A 215 -7.03 0.22 1.22
CA HIS A 215 -6.61 1.10 0.13
C HIS A 215 -5.11 1.42 0.21
N ALA A 216 -4.40 1.04 1.29
CA ALA A 216 -2.98 1.30 1.49
C ALA A 216 -2.14 0.12 0.93
N ALA A 217 -1.58 0.28 -0.27
CA ALA A 217 -0.75 -0.74 -0.91
C ALA A 217 0.49 -1.12 -0.10
N ASP A 218 1.05 -0.18 0.66
CA ASP A 218 2.23 -0.41 1.51
C ASP A 218 1.94 -1.41 2.64
N ALA A 219 0.77 -1.29 3.26
CA ALA A 219 0.34 -2.22 4.30
C ALA A 219 0.13 -3.64 3.74
N VAL A 220 -0.33 -3.77 2.48
CA VAL A 220 -0.44 -5.05 1.80
C VAL A 220 0.95 -5.65 1.53
N ARG A 221 1.91 -4.85 1.08
CA ARG A 221 3.29 -5.31 0.87
C ARG A 221 3.95 -5.81 2.16
N ALA A 222 3.67 -5.15 3.28
CA ALA A 222 4.25 -5.50 4.58
C ALA A 222 3.69 -6.79 5.20
N LEU A 223 2.44 -7.17 4.90
CA LEU A 223 1.74 -8.27 5.57
C LEU A 223 1.41 -9.45 4.65
N CYS A 224 1.35 -9.23 3.34
CA CYS A 224 0.88 -10.20 2.35
C CYS A 224 1.97 -10.55 1.35
N ASN A 225 1.98 -11.79 0.88
CA ASN A 225 2.85 -12.25 -0.20
C ASN A 225 2.18 -12.17 -1.58
N GLN A 226 0.85 -12.24 -1.61
CA GLN A 226 0.03 -12.10 -2.82
C GLN A 226 -0.95 -10.95 -2.65
N ALA A 227 -1.39 -10.38 -3.77
CA ALA A 227 -2.45 -9.39 -3.77
C ALA A 227 -3.36 -9.51 -4.98
N VAL A 228 -4.57 -9.00 -4.82
CA VAL A 228 -5.56 -8.84 -5.88
C VAL A 228 -5.99 -7.37 -5.92
N TRP A 229 -5.99 -6.80 -7.11
CA TRP A 229 -6.54 -5.47 -7.35
C TRP A 229 -7.95 -5.60 -7.91
N MET A 230 -8.91 -5.10 -7.13
CA MET A 230 -10.32 -5.04 -7.49
C MET A 230 -10.66 -3.70 -8.13
N ASP A 231 -11.33 -3.74 -9.28
CA ASP A 231 -11.82 -2.56 -9.97
C ASP A 231 -13.23 -2.82 -10.54
N HIS A 232 -14.21 -1.99 -10.16
CA HIS A 232 -15.60 -2.09 -10.61
C HIS A 232 -16.19 -3.51 -10.55
N GLY A 233 -15.92 -4.23 -9.46
CA GLY A 233 -16.40 -5.58 -9.20
C GLY A 233 -15.62 -6.70 -9.88
N LYS A 234 -14.54 -6.39 -10.60
CA LYS A 234 -13.68 -7.36 -11.32
C LYS A 234 -12.29 -7.42 -10.72
N VAL A 235 -11.62 -8.54 -10.93
CA VAL A 235 -10.17 -8.67 -10.70
C VAL A 235 -9.44 -8.02 -11.87
N ARG A 236 -8.78 -6.88 -11.61
CA ARG A 236 -7.96 -6.19 -12.62
C ARG A 236 -6.56 -6.78 -12.72
N MET A 237 -5.99 -7.17 -11.57
CA MET A 237 -4.67 -7.80 -11.50
C MET A 237 -4.61 -8.72 -10.29
N PHE A 238 -3.92 -9.86 -10.45
CA PHE A 238 -3.57 -10.79 -9.37
C PHE A 238 -2.10 -11.17 -9.51
N GLY A 239 -1.36 -11.22 -8.39
CA GLY A 239 0.07 -11.54 -8.40
C GLY A 239 0.73 -11.32 -7.06
N THR A 240 2.05 -11.08 -7.06
CA THR A 240 2.77 -10.74 -5.84
C THR A 240 2.30 -9.40 -5.27
N SER A 241 2.30 -9.26 -3.95
CA SER A 241 1.88 -8.02 -3.27
C SER A 241 2.67 -6.80 -3.74
N THR A 242 3.95 -6.97 -4.07
CA THR A 242 4.81 -5.91 -4.61
C THR A 242 4.36 -5.46 -6.00
N ALA A 243 4.14 -6.39 -6.94
CA ALA A 243 3.75 -6.06 -8.30
C ALA A 243 2.35 -5.42 -8.37
N VAL A 244 1.37 -6.02 -7.66
CA VAL A 244 0.00 -5.50 -7.62
C VAL A 244 -0.06 -4.16 -6.89
N GLY A 245 0.69 -4.01 -5.77
CA GLY A 245 0.77 -2.77 -5.02
C GLY A 245 1.37 -1.62 -5.83
N ALA A 246 2.44 -1.87 -6.59
CA ALA A 246 3.05 -0.87 -7.47
C ALA A 246 2.10 -0.45 -8.60
N ALA A 247 1.46 -1.42 -9.27
CA ALA A 247 0.50 -1.14 -10.34
C ALA A 247 -0.72 -0.33 -9.83
N TYR A 248 -1.24 -0.67 -8.66
CA TYR A 248 -2.34 0.04 -8.02
C TYR A 248 -1.96 1.48 -7.66
N GLN A 249 -0.80 1.70 -7.02
CA GLN A 249 -0.32 3.04 -6.67
C GLN A 249 -0.10 3.92 -7.90
N SER A 250 0.49 3.36 -8.96
CA SER A 250 0.68 4.07 -10.23
C SER A 250 -0.65 4.51 -10.87
N ASP A 251 -1.67 3.64 -10.85
CA ASP A 251 -3.00 3.96 -11.38
C ASP A 251 -3.71 5.02 -10.54
N VAL A 252 -3.67 4.91 -9.20
CA VAL A 252 -4.25 5.91 -8.28
C VAL A 252 -3.59 7.27 -8.49
N PHE A 253 -2.26 7.30 -8.60
CA PHE A 253 -1.51 8.52 -8.88
C PHE A 253 -1.92 9.14 -10.21
N SER A 254 -1.95 8.34 -11.28
CA SER A 254 -2.36 8.80 -12.63
C SER A 254 -3.78 9.37 -12.68
N ARG A 255 -4.72 8.75 -11.93
CA ARG A 255 -6.10 9.26 -11.84
C ARG A 255 -6.21 10.52 -11.01
N SER A 256 -5.46 10.63 -9.90
CA SER A 256 -5.43 11.85 -9.08
C SER A 256 -4.94 13.05 -9.89
N VAL A 257 -3.94 12.81 -10.73
CA VAL A 257 -3.44 13.79 -11.69
C VAL A 257 -4.55 14.21 -12.66
N ARG A 258 -5.23 13.27 -13.34
CA ARG A 258 -6.32 13.57 -14.28
C ARG A 258 -7.50 14.29 -13.62
N ALA A 259 -7.93 13.87 -12.44
CA ALA A 259 -9.03 14.49 -11.71
C ALA A 259 -8.72 15.93 -11.29
N GLY A 260 -7.47 16.27 -11.00
CA GLY A 260 -7.00 17.63 -10.78
C GLY A 260 -7.20 18.53 -12.01
N PHE A 261 -7.11 17.96 -13.23
CA PHE A 261 -7.31 18.68 -14.50
C PHE A 261 -8.78 18.93 -14.84
N GLU A 262 -9.67 17.97 -14.61
CA GLU A 262 -11.10 18.10 -14.98
C GLU A 262 -11.86 19.09 -14.09
N SER A 263 -11.38 19.33 -12.87
CA SER A 263 -12.05 20.25 -11.92
C SER A 263 -11.69 21.74 -12.09
N GLN A 264 -10.72 22.07 -12.97
CA GLN A 264 -10.28 23.46 -13.19
C GLN A 264 -10.40 23.87 -14.65
N LYS A 265 -11.59 24.33 -15.06
CA LYS A 265 -11.69 25.19 -16.24
C LYS A 265 -11.02 26.53 -15.90
N PRO A 266 -10.06 27.02 -16.72
CA PRO A 266 -9.38 28.26 -16.43
C PRO A 266 -10.38 29.45 -16.54
N THR A 267 -10.66 30.07 -15.41
CA THR A 267 -11.18 31.44 -15.40
C THR A 267 -10.01 32.39 -15.63
N GLN A 268 -10.06 33.14 -16.72
CA GLN A 268 -9.11 34.22 -17.00
C GLN A 268 -9.09 35.20 -15.82
N GLU A 269 -7.92 35.58 -15.43
CA GLU A 269 -7.48 36.55 -14.41
C GLU A 269 -6.88 35.95 -13.16
N ASP A 270 -5.58 35.64 -13.28
CA ASP A 270 -4.76 35.44 -12.09
C ASP A 270 -3.31 35.86 -12.34
N THR A 271 -2.94 36.93 -11.67
CA THR A 271 -1.59 37.51 -11.64
C THR A 271 -0.57 36.52 -11.12
N ALA A 272 0.46 36.25 -11.91
CA ALA A 272 1.59 35.42 -11.53
C ALA A 272 2.30 35.98 -10.28
N VAL A 273 2.39 35.19 -9.22
CA VAL A 273 3.30 35.46 -8.12
C VAL A 273 4.65 34.89 -8.53
N THR A 274 5.54 35.77 -8.91
CA THR A 274 6.96 35.43 -9.12
C THR A 274 7.59 35.24 -7.75
N LEU A 275 7.94 33.99 -7.40
CA LEU A 275 8.85 33.74 -6.29
C LEU A 275 10.26 34.10 -6.79
N GLU A 276 10.87 35.11 -6.18
CA GLU A 276 12.29 35.39 -6.37
C GLU A 276 13.11 34.21 -5.85
N LEU A 277 13.61 33.41 -6.77
CA LEU A 277 14.53 32.31 -6.52
C LEU A 277 15.91 32.92 -6.29
N GLY A 278 16.53 32.63 -5.15
CA GLY A 278 17.90 33.05 -4.85
C GLY A 278 18.87 32.60 -5.96
N GLU A 279 19.65 33.55 -6.43
CA GLU A 279 20.70 33.37 -7.45
C GLU A 279 21.85 32.52 -6.88
N ASP A 280 21.69 31.19 -6.84
CA ASP A 280 22.85 30.29 -6.66
C ASP A 280 22.59 28.89 -7.25
N SER A 281 22.21 28.85 -8.53
CA SER A 281 22.22 27.61 -9.31
C SER A 281 23.53 27.53 -10.11
N SER A 282 24.62 27.13 -9.43
CA SER A 282 25.88 26.85 -10.13
C SER A 282 25.84 25.45 -10.73
N VAL A 283 25.87 25.37 -12.05
CA VAL A 283 26.25 24.17 -12.80
C VAL A 283 27.69 23.82 -12.41
N VAL A 284 27.92 22.74 -11.70
CA VAL A 284 29.29 22.29 -11.36
C VAL A 284 29.81 21.45 -12.52
N GLU A 285 30.61 22.05 -13.38
CA GLU A 285 31.51 21.33 -14.30
C GLU A 285 32.59 20.61 -13.47
N GLY A 286 32.68 19.29 -13.66
CA GLY A 286 33.81 18.50 -13.16
C GLY A 286 33.47 17.48 -12.09
N GLY A 287 32.80 16.41 -12.46
CA GLY A 287 32.74 15.18 -11.66
C GLY A 287 33.17 13.99 -12.52
N VAL A 288 33.94 13.07 -11.95
CA VAL A 288 34.28 11.79 -12.55
C VAL A 288 33.02 11.17 -13.12
N SER A 289 33.01 10.91 -14.43
CA SER A 289 31.89 10.21 -15.10
C SER A 289 31.81 8.81 -14.52
N LEU A 290 30.81 8.57 -13.66
CA LEU A 290 30.44 7.23 -13.18
C LEU A 290 29.45 6.55 -14.15
N PHE A 291 29.33 7.07 -15.37
CA PHE A 291 28.49 6.49 -16.40
C PHE A 291 29.12 5.19 -16.91
N ASP A 292 28.44 4.08 -16.68
CA ASP A 292 28.84 2.75 -17.13
C ASP A 292 27.67 2.11 -17.88
N GLU A 293 27.83 1.88 -19.17
CA GLU A 293 26.81 1.34 -20.06
C GLU A 293 26.33 -0.06 -19.64
N ALA A 294 27.23 -0.91 -19.15
CA ALA A 294 26.87 -2.24 -18.65
C ALA A 294 25.99 -2.16 -17.40
N ARG A 295 26.24 -1.18 -16.57
CA ARG A 295 25.46 -0.90 -15.36
C ARG A 295 24.06 -0.35 -15.70
N HIS A 296 23.95 0.53 -16.69
CA HIS A 296 22.68 1.04 -17.20
C HIS A 296 21.80 -0.07 -17.75
N GLN A 297 22.38 -1.00 -18.50
CA GLN A 297 21.64 -2.15 -18.99
C GLN A 297 21.12 -3.01 -17.82
N ALA A 298 21.95 -3.29 -16.84
CA ALA A 298 21.54 -4.05 -15.65
C ALA A 298 20.45 -3.31 -14.83
N PHE A 299 20.53 -1.97 -14.74
CA PHE A 299 19.48 -1.15 -14.12
C PHE A 299 18.18 -1.26 -14.91
N ALA A 300 18.24 -1.08 -16.24
CA ALA A 300 17.06 -1.15 -17.10
C ALA A 300 16.33 -2.50 -16.98
N GLU A 301 17.08 -3.62 -16.99
CA GLU A 301 16.53 -4.96 -16.79
C GLU A 301 15.88 -5.12 -15.41
N ARG A 302 16.51 -4.59 -14.37
CA ARG A 302 16.02 -4.68 -12.98
C ARG A 302 14.73 -3.91 -12.76
N VAL A 303 14.60 -2.70 -13.31
CA VAL A 303 13.43 -1.83 -13.12
C VAL A 303 12.30 -2.12 -14.12
N ALA A 304 12.58 -2.75 -15.25
CA ALA A 304 11.62 -2.99 -16.33
C ALA A 304 10.25 -3.56 -15.86
N PRO A 305 10.19 -4.55 -14.93
CA PRO A 305 8.91 -5.11 -14.50
C PRO A 305 8.01 -4.13 -13.74
N LEU A 306 8.59 -3.07 -13.15
CA LEU A 306 7.90 -2.11 -12.29
C LEU A 306 7.98 -0.67 -12.82
N ARG A 307 8.57 -0.50 -14.01
CA ARG A 307 8.73 0.80 -14.66
C ARG A 307 7.42 1.25 -15.30
N THR A 308 7.05 2.51 -15.08
CA THR A 308 5.81 3.10 -15.65
C THR A 308 6.07 4.52 -16.12
N GLY A 309 5.39 4.95 -17.20
CA GLY A 309 5.49 6.30 -17.73
C GLY A 309 5.41 6.35 -19.25
N SER A 310 5.49 7.55 -19.85
CA SER A 310 5.51 7.75 -21.32
C SER A 310 6.85 7.37 -21.95
N GLY A 311 7.95 7.42 -21.18
CA GLY A 311 9.29 7.12 -21.62
C GLY A 311 9.95 8.22 -22.46
N ASP A 312 9.44 9.45 -22.42
CA ASP A 312 10.05 10.58 -23.13
C ASP A 312 11.34 11.05 -22.46
N VAL A 313 11.45 10.88 -21.15
CA VAL A 313 12.67 10.99 -20.34
C VAL A 313 12.80 9.71 -19.56
N LEU A 314 13.97 9.08 -19.56
CA LEU A 314 14.22 7.82 -18.91
C LEU A 314 15.28 7.96 -17.81
N VAL A 315 14.97 7.51 -16.60
CA VAL A 315 15.98 7.29 -15.57
C VAL A 315 16.84 6.10 -15.96
N GLU A 316 18.16 6.28 -15.97
CA GLU A 316 19.12 5.30 -16.45
C GLU A 316 19.89 4.61 -15.34
N ASP A 317 20.13 5.30 -14.23
CA ASP A 317 20.71 4.70 -13.02
C ASP A 317 20.47 5.58 -11.76
N ILE A 318 20.62 4.98 -10.60
CA ILE A 318 20.55 5.63 -9.30
C ILE A 318 21.70 5.13 -8.44
N LEU A 319 22.60 6.02 -8.01
CA LEU A 319 23.77 5.69 -7.20
C LEU A 319 23.72 6.39 -5.86
N LEU A 320 24.01 5.67 -4.78
CA LEU A 320 24.52 6.27 -3.56
C LEU A 320 26.02 6.51 -3.76
N VAL A 321 26.50 7.71 -3.42
CA VAL A 321 27.87 8.14 -3.68
C VAL A 321 28.53 8.53 -2.35
N ASP A 322 29.71 7.99 -2.08
CA ASP A 322 30.50 8.32 -0.90
C ASP A 322 31.14 9.73 -0.98
N ALA A 323 31.86 10.12 0.07
CA ALA A 323 32.54 11.43 0.15
C ALA A 323 33.61 11.63 -0.95
N ASP A 324 34.19 10.52 -1.46
CA ASP A 324 35.20 10.53 -2.54
C ASP A 324 34.57 10.52 -3.95
N GLY A 325 33.22 10.47 -4.02
CA GLY A 325 32.48 10.42 -5.28
C GLY A 325 32.38 9.03 -5.89
N ARG A 326 32.67 7.95 -5.15
CA ARG A 326 32.57 6.57 -5.60
C ARG A 326 31.23 5.98 -5.23
N ASP A 327 30.77 5.03 -6.04
CA ASP A 327 29.57 4.24 -5.76
C ASP A 327 29.73 3.42 -4.47
N THR A 328 28.68 3.41 -3.65
CA THR A 328 28.63 2.63 -2.41
C THR A 328 27.21 2.11 -2.15
N ASP A 329 27.12 1.02 -1.43
CA ASP A 329 25.85 0.45 -0.94
C ASP A 329 25.68 0.63 0.59
N SER A 330 26.60 1.37 1.22
CA SER A 330 26.60 1.66 2.66
C SER A 330 26.64 3.16 2.94
N GLN A 331 25.76 3.60 3.84
CA GLN A 331 25.65 4.98 4.31
C GLN A 331 25.96 5.03 5.80
N PRO A 332 27.01 5.72 6.25
CA PRO A 332 27.29 5.90 7.67
C PRO A 332 26.13 6.64 8.35
N PHE A 333 25.72 6.14 9.52
CA PHE A 333 24.63 6.74 10.30
C PHE A 333 24.92 8.21 10.65
N GLY A 334 23.90 9.06 10.46
CA GLY A 334 23.96 10.48 10.84
C GLY A 334 24.85 11.35 9.96
N GLN A 335 25.42 10.82 8.89
CA GLN A 335 26.19 11.60 7.92
C GLN A 335 25.32 12.01 6.73
N ASP A 336 25.76 13.04 6.02
CA ASP A 336 25.09 13.48 4.80
C ASP A 336 25.19 12.41 3.72
N ALA A 337 24.05 12.10 3.12
CA ALA A 337 23.96 11.20 2.00
C ALA A 337 23.98 11.99 0.68
N ARG A 338 24.59 11.39 -0.34
CA ARG A 338 24.59 11.91 -1.71
C ARG A 338 24.09 10.83 -2.64
N VAL A 339 22.98 11.10 -3.31
CA VAL A 339 22.39 10.21 -4.32
C VAL A 339 22.45 10.89 -5.66
N ARG A 340 23.05 10.21 -6.65
CA ARG A 340 23.13 10.67 -8.04
C ARG A 340 22.12 9.87 -8.89
N VAL A 341 21.26 10.59 -9.60
CA VAL A 341 20.30 10.02 -10.54
C VAL A 341 20.69 10.41 -11.96
N PHE A 342 20.93 9.40 -12.81
CA PHE A 342 21.18 9.58 -14.22
C PHE A 342 19.89 9.47 -15.00
N PHE A 343 19.73 10.33 -16.01
CA PHE A 343 18.57 10.28 -16.89
C PHE A 343 18.94 10.73 -18.31
N ASN A 344 18.16 10.25 -19.28
CA ASN A 344 18.28 10.58 -20.70
C ASN A 344 16.96 11.18 -21.21
N VAL A 345 17.06 12.21 -22.02
CA VAL A 345 15.92 12.79 -22.73
C VAL A 345 15.80 12.10 -24.09
N VAL A 346 14.85 11.16 -24.20
CA VAL A 346 14.61 10.40 -25.43
C VAL A 346 13.85 11.25 -26.47
N ARG A 347 12.87 12.01 -25.99
CA ARG A 347 12.08 12.93 -26.82
C ARG A 347 11.91 14.26 -26.08
N PRO A 348 11.90 15.40 -26.80
CA PRO A 348 11.68 16.69 -26.17
C PRO A 348 10.35 16.71 -25.42
N VAL A 349 10.34 17.25 -24.21
CA VAL A 349 9.15 17.42 -23.38
C VAL A 349 8.86 18.91 -23.23
N GLU A 350 7.68 19.33 -23.66
CA GLU A 350 7.24 20.71 -23.49
C GLU A 350 6.61 20.89 -22.08
N GLY A 351 7.22 21.74 -21.25
CA GLY A 351 6.73 22.09 -19.92
C GLY A 351 7.74 21.90 -18.82
N ASP A 352 7.34 22.20 -17.59
CA ASP A 352 8.21 22.10 -16.42
C ASP A 352 8.33 20.60 -16.01
N VAL A 353 9.52 20.04 -16.15
CA VAL A 353 9.82 18.65 -15.78
C VAL A 353 10.49 18.61 -14.42
N ALA A 354 9.99 17.74 -13.53
CA ALA A 354 10.56 17.47 -12.22
C ALA A 354 11.15 16.06 -12.16
N LEU A 355 12.38 15.96 -11.67
CA LEU A 355 12.95 14.70 -11.21
C LEU A 355 12.72 14.57 -9.70
N THR A 356 12.24 13.42 -9.28
CA THR A 356 11.99 13.10 -7.88
C THR A 356 12.85 11.91 -7.44
N LEU A 357 13.32 11.97 -6.21
CA LEU A 357 14.03 10.88 -5.54
C LEU A 357 13.25 10.49 -4.29
N GLY A 358 12.96 9.22 -4.11
CA GLY A 358 12.35 8.66 -2.91
C GLY A 358 13.26 7.66 -2.23
N VAL A 359 13.23 7.62 -0.90
CA VAL A 359 13.82 6.56 -0.10
C VAL A 359 12.71 5.75 0.52
N MET A 360 12.73 4.43 0.31
CA MET A 360 11.74 3.49 0.84
C MET A 360 12.40 2.53 1.83
N ASP A 361 11.68 2.14 2.86
CA ASP A 361 12.09 1.06 3.76
C ASP A 361 11.94 -0.32 3.11
N ALA A 362 12.39 -1.37 3.80
CA ALA A 362 12.29 -2.75 3.33
C ALA A 362 10.82 -3.21 3.11
N SER A 363 9.84 -2.55 3.72
CA SER A 363 8.42 -2.81 3.51
C SER A 363 7.86 -2.13 2.25
N GLY A 364 8.66 -1.29 1.59
CA GLY A 364 8.27 -0.48 0.43
C GLY A 364 7.52 0.80 0.79
N ARG A 365 7.56 1.23 2.08
CA ARG A 365 6.99 2.50 2.49
C ARG A 365 7.98 3.62 2.22
N GLN A 366 7.53 4.67 1.54
CA GLN A 366 8.33 5.86 1.28
C GLN A 366 8.55 6.64 2.58
N ILE A 367 9.83 6.87 2.93
CA ILE A 367 10.24 7.56 4.15
C ILE A 367 10.68 8.99 3.83
N LEU A 368 11.48 9.17 2.76
CA LEU A 368 11.95 10.47 2.32
C LEU A 368 11.54 10.71 0.86
N HIS A 369 11.30 11.97 0.53
CA HIS A 369 10.96 12.41 -0.82
C HIS A 369 11.64 13.74 -1.12
N PHE A 370 12.32 13.80 -2.26
CA PHE A 370 13.00 14.98 -2.76
C PHE A 370 12.55 15.29 -4.19
N SER A 371 12.59 16.55 -4.58
CA SER A 371 12.23 16.98 -5.93
C SER A 371 13.12 18.12 -6.38
N THR A 372 13.51 18.11 -7.67
CA THR A 372 14.27 19.19 -8.28
C THR A 372 13.54 20.52 -8.23
N LEU A 373 12.21 20.50 -8.36
CA LEU A 373 11.41 21.73 -8.32
C LEU A 373 11.40 22.41 -6.96
N VAL A 374 11.40 21.64 -5.86
CA VAL A 374 11.50 22.20 -4.50
C VAL A 374 12.81 22.95 -4.30
N ASN A 375 13.84 22.56 -5.06
CA ASN A 375 15.18 23.17 -5.01
C ASN A 375 15.41 24.17 -6.16
N GLY A 376 14.37 24.57 -6.90
CA GLY A 376 14.45 25.57 -7.98
C GLY A 376 15.15 25.10 -9.26
N ILE A 377 15.45 23.80 -9.40
CA ILE A 377 16.10 23.24 -10.59
C ILE A 377 15.03 22.84 -11.61
N ARG A 378 15.16 23.39 -12.83
CA ARG A 378 14.27 23.09 -13.97
C ARG A 378 15.00 22.18 -14.95
N ILE A 379 14.27 21.23 -15.53
CA ILE A 379 14.76 20.28 -16.54
C ILE A 379 14.21 20.64 -17.94
N ASP A 380 13.67 21.81 -18.10
CA ASP A 380 13.07 22.34 -19.35
C ASP A 380 14.11 22.69 -20.43
N GLU A 381 15.39 22.84 -20.08
CA GLU A 381 16.49 23.14 -20.99
C GLU A 381 17.26 21.88 -21.46
N CYS A 382 16.77 20.69 -21.11
CA CYS A 382 17.44 19.44 -21.48
C CYS A 382 17.15 19.03 -22.93
N GLU A 383 18.20 18.81 -23.71
CA GLU A 383 18.13 18.45 -25.13
C GLU A 383 17.96 16.94 -25.33
N ALA A 384 17.18 16.53 -26.33
CA ALA A 384 17.01 15.13 -26.68
C ALA A 384 18.32 14.50 -27.15
N GLY A 385 18.56 13.26 -26.73
CA GLY A 385 19.76 12.49 -27.06
C GLY A 385 20.96 12.77 -26.15
N HIS A 386 20.79 13.59 -25.12
CA HIS A 386 21.84 13.86 -24.12
C HIS A 386 21.52 13.19 -22.78
N HIS A 387 22.60 12.82 -22.06
CA HIS A 387 22.55 12.24 -20.74
C HIS A 387 22.80 13.32 -19.67
N TYR A 388 22.09 13.21 -18.56
CA TYR A 388 22.14 14.18 -17.49
C TYR A 388 22.27 13.46 -16.14
N ALA A 389 22.84 14.15 -15.17
CA ALA A 389 22.90 13.67 -13.80
C ALA A 389 22.40 14.74 -12.81
N VAL A 390 21.64 14.33 -11.82
CA VAL A 390 21.19 15.16 -10.71
C VAL A 390 21.70 14.58 -9.41
N ASP A 391 22.41 15.40 -8.63
CA ASP A 391 22.90 15.04 -7.30
C ASP A 391 21.93 15.57 -6.22
N PHE A 392 21.34 14.65 -5.45
CA PHE A 392 20.58 14.97 -4.25
C PHE A 392 21.50 14.81 -3.03
N ARG A 393 21.69 15.89 -2.27
CA ARG A 393 22.43 15.86 -0.99
C ARG A 393 21.51 16.19 0.15
N PHE A 394 21.53 15.37 1.18
CA PHE A 394 20.66 15.55 2.34
C PHE A 394 21.30 14.94 3.60
N ALA A 395 21.04 15.53 4.76
CA ALA A 395 21.35 14.88 6.03
C ALA A 395 20.52 13.59 6.13
N CYS A 396 21.16 12.45 6.41
CA CYS A 396 20.50 11.17 6.44
C CYS A 396 20.05 10.82 7.86
N PRO A 397 18.77 11.05 8.24
CA PRO A 397 18.26 10.76 9.58
C PRO A 397 17.73 9.34 9.69
N LEU A 398 18.04 8.48 8.71
CA LEU A 398 17.52 7.12 8.66
C LEU A 398 18.14 6.27 9.76
N THR A 399 17.32 5.44 10.38
CA THR A 399 17.78 4.43 11.33
C THR A 399 18.57 3.34 10.63
N PRO A 400 19.47 2.61 11.32
CA PRO A 400 20.18 1.48 10.75
C PRO A 400 19.23 0.47 10.11
N GLY A 401 19.56 0.02 8.91
CA GLY A 401 18.72 -0.91 8.17
C GLY A 401 18.87 -0.80 6.65
N GLU A 402 18.10 -1.64 5.96
CA GLU A 402 18.11 -1.74 4.49
C GLU A 402 17.04 -0.83 3.87
N TYR A 403 17.44 -0.05 2.86
CA TYR A 403 16.59 0.92 2.17
C TYR A 403 16.69 0.76 0.66
N ASN A 404 15.64 1.20 -0.03
CA ASN A 404 15.55 1.21 -1.49
C ASN A 404 15.43 2.64 -2.00
N LEU A 405 16.16 2.96 -3.06
CA LEU A 405 16.03 4.22 -3.80
C LEU A 405 15.06 4.04 -4.96
N VAL A 406 14.22 5.04 -5.15
CA VAL A 406 13.28 5.12 -6.26
C VAL A 406 13.41 6.50 -6.89
N ALA A 407 13.29 6.58 -8.20
CA ALA A 407 13.28 7.84 -8.91
C ALA A 407 12.09 7.95 -9.85
N GLY A 408 11.64 9.17 -10.08
CA GLY A 408 10.56 9.45 -11.01
C GLY A 408 10.78 10.76 -11.74
N VAL A 409 10.33 10.83 -12.99
CA VAL A 409 10.28 12.03 -13.80
C VAL A 409 8.82 12.33 -14.12
N SER A 410 8.40 13.56 -13.84
CA SER A 410 7.02 13.99 -14.03
C SER A 410 6.95 15.34 -14.72
N LEU A 411 5.97 15.50 -15.62
CA LEU A 411 5.60 16.78 -16.15
C LEU A 411 4.74 17.52 -15.11
N MET A 412 5.05 18.78 -14.86
CA MET A 412 4.39 19.59 -13.84
C MET A 412 3.48 20.64 -14.48
N SER A 413 2.30 20.83 -13.91
CA SER A 413 1.37 21.85 -14.41
C SER A 413 1.70 23.22 -13.84
N LYS A 414 1.81 24.23 -14.74
CA LYS A 414 2.00 25.64 -14.36
C LYS A 414 0.84 26.23 -13.54
N SER A 415 -0.35 25.63 -13.62
CA SER A 415 -1.56 26.14 -12.93
C SER A 415 -1.61 25.79 -11.44
N LEU A 416 -0.74 24.91 -10.93
CA LEU A 416 -0.81 24.37 -9.58
C LEU A 416 0.13 25.02 -8.56
N LEU A 417 0.92 26.01 -8.95
CA LEU A 417 1.78 26.79 -8.04
C LEU A 417 1.00 27.58 -6.97
N ARG A 418 -0.35 27.66 -7.07
CA ARG A 418 -1.17 28.51 -6.19
C ARG A 418 -1.43 28.00 -4.78
N ASN A 419 -1.36 26.69 -4.52
CA ASN A 419 -1.78 26.10 -3.25
C ASN A 419 -0.68 25.30 -2.52
N SER A 420 0.60 25.57 -2.74
CA SER A 420 1.72 24.88 -2.08
C SER A 420 1.76 23.33 -2.27
N GLN A 421 0.91 22.78 -3.14
CA GLN A 421 0.93 21.38 -3.53
C GLN A 421 1.23 21.29 -5.03
N MET A 422 2.49 20.97 -5.37
CA MET A 422 2.87 20.68 -6.74
C MET A 422 2.30 19.33 -7.14
N LEU A 423 1.32 19.31 -8.04
CA LEU A 423 0.78 18.08 -8.59
C LEU A 423 1.40 17.83 -9.96
N ALA A 424 1.89 16.61 -10.16
CA ALA A 424 2.39 16.16 -11.45
C ALA A 424 1.24 16.07 -12.46
N GLU A 425 1.42 16.61 -13.66
CA GLU A 425 0.45 16.53 -14.76
C GLU A 425 0.42 15.13 -15.37
N SER A 426 1.61 14.54 -15.54
CA SER A 426 1.76 13.18 -16.02
C SER A 426 3.09 12.60 -15.52
N VAL A 427 3.12 11.28 -15.39
CA VAL A 427 4.35 10.53 -15.13
C VAL A 427 5.04 10.27 -16.46
N ILE A 428 6.26 10.77 -16.59
CA ILE A 428 7.11 10.54 -17.76
C ILE A 428 7.89 9.25 -17.57
N ASP A 429 8.44 9.03 -16.37
CA ASP A 429 9.12 7.80 -15.99
C ASP A 429 9.05 7.61 -14.47
N TYR A 430 8.86 6.38 -14.01
CA TYR A 430 8.90 6.04 -12.59
C TYR A 430 9.52 4.66 -12.39
N CYS A 431 10.63 4.61 -11.66
CA CYS A 431 11.44 3.42 -11.44
C CYS A 431 11.42 3.03 -9.97
N VAL A 432 10.93 1.84 -9.67
CA VAL A 432 10.96 1.23 -8.33
C VAL A 432 12.07 0.18 -8.28
N GLY A 433 12.82 0.15 -7.16
CA GLY A 433 13.92 -0.81 -6.96
C GLY A 433 15.19 -0.43 -7.73
N GLY A 434 15.40 0.86 -7.96
CA GLY A 434 16.55 1.38 -8.69
C GLY A 434 17.89 1.03 -8.05
N ALA A 435 18.03 1.24 -6.74
CA ALA A 435 19.23 0.86 -5.97
C ALA A 435 18.84 0.47 -4.54
N ARG A 436 19.69 -0.32 -3.88
CA ARG A 436 19.58 -0.67 -2.46
C ARG A 436 20.80 -0.16 -1.72
N PHE A 437 20.61 0.24 -0.48
CA PHE A 437 21.71 0.61 0.39
C PHE A 437 21.37 0.29 1.84
N ASN A 438 22.42 0.15 2.65
CA ASN A 438 22.32 -0.06 4.09
C ASN A 438 22.75 1.23 4.83
N VAL A 439 22.02 1.56 5.87
CA VAL A 439 22.49 2.54 6.86
C VAL A 439 23.18 1.78 7.98
N ASP A 440 24.43 2.12 8.24
CA ASP A 440 25.27 1.47 9.23
C ASP A 440 24.78 1.74 10.66
N GLU A 441 25.10 0.83 11.59
CA GLU A 441 24.82 1.08 13.00
C GLU A 441 25.64 2.26 13.53
N PRO A 442 25.05 3.15 14.37
CA PRO A 442 25.79 4.21 15.01
C PRO A 442 26.86 3.64 15.93
N CYS A 443 28.03 4.26 15.93
CA CYS A 443 29.13 3.92 16.85
C CYS A 443 28.74 4.16 18.31
N ASP A 444 27.80 5.07 18.57
CA ASP A 444 27.30 5.40 19.91
C ASP A 444 25.98 4.65 20.20
N VAL A 445 26.02 3.83 21.25
CA VAL A 445 24.87 3.00 21.70
C VAL A 445 23.66 3.87 22.08
N ALA A 446 23.87 5.12 22.53
CA ALA A 446 22.79 6.04 22.91
C ALA A 446 21.95 6.54 21.73
N GLN A 447 22.41 6.38 20.49
CA GLN A 447 21.72 6.83 19.27
C GLN A 447 20.89 5.73 18.57
N ARG A 448 20.79 4.54 19.15
CA ARG A 448 20.10 3.39 18.53
C ARG A 448 18.58 3.46 18.57
N ASP A 449 18.00 4.39 19.35
CA ASP A 449 16.54 4.47 19.57
C ASP A 449 15.85 5.62 18.81
N LEU A 450 16.37 6.01 17.62
CA LEU A 450 15.76 7.07 16.81
C LEU A 450 14.56 6.52 16.01
N TRP A 451 13.37 7.00 16.35
CA TRP A 451 12.11 6.66 15.69
C TRP A 451 11.48 7.92 15.08
N GLY A 452 11.12 7.89 13.79
CA GLY A 452 10.30 8.94 13.19
C GLY A 452 10.53 9.18 11.71
N ILE A 453 9.50 9.77 11.04
CA ILE A 453 9.61 10.31 9.68
C ILE A 453 10.15 11.74 9.81
N CYS A 454 11.30 12.04 9.21
CA CYS A 454 11.90 13.36 9.23
C CYS A 454 11.80 14.06 7.87
N PHE A 455 11.49 15.37 7.88
CA PHE A 455 11.70 16.24 6.73
C PHE A 455 13.13 16.79 6.80
N VAL A 456 13.91 16.58 5.72
CA VAL A 456 15.32 16.97 5.68
C VAL A 456 15.54 17.95 4.53
N PRO A 457 16.13 19.14 4.76
CA PRO A 457 16.57 20.02 3.69
C PRO A 457 17.59 19.31 2.80
N SER A 458 17.44 19.44 1.48
CA SER A 458 18.36 18.85 0.51
C SER A 458 18.99 19.93 -0.37
N GLN A 459 20.23 19.69 -0.84
CA GLN A 459 20.87 20.46 -1.90
C GLN A 459 20.87 19.61 -3.18
N VAL A 460 20.55 20.24 -4.32
CA VAL A 460 20.42 19.56 -5.60
C VAL A 460 21.27 20.26 -6.64
N HIS A 461 22.08 19.50 -7.38
CA HIS A 461 22.93 20.02 -8.46
C HIS A 461 22.67 19.24 -9.76
N LEU A 462 22.51 19.96 -10.87
CA LEU A 462 22.37 19.38 -12.21
C LEU A 462 23.69 19.43 -12.96
N SER A 463 24.11 18.33 -13.58
CA SER A 463 25.31 18.25 -14.44
C SER A 463 24.92 17.63 -15.80
N LYS A 464 25.52 18.16 -16.88
CA LYS A 464 25.46 17.59 -18.23
C LYS A 464 26.78 16.86 -18.53
N PHE A 465 26.73 15.74 -19.21
CA PHE A 465 27.91 15.00 -19.70
C PHE A 465 27.61 14.44 -21.10
N ASP A 466 28.64 14.28 -21.90
CA ASP A 466 28.60 13.75 -23.26
C ASP A 466 29.01 12.29 -23.31
#